data_c36076c729820a344a00fde28085b125
#
_entry.id   c36076c729820a344a00fde28085b125
#
_cell.length_a   1.000
_cell.length_b   1.000
_cell.length_c   1.000
_cell.angle_alpha   90.00
_cell.angle_beta   90.00
_cell.angle_gamma   90.00
#
_symmetry.space_group_name_H-M   'P 1'
#
loop_
_entity.id
_entity.type
_entity.pdbx_description
1 polymer ?
#
loop_
_entity_poly.entity_id
_entity_poly.type
_entity_poly.pdbx_seq_one_letter_code
_entity_poly.pdbx_strand_id
1 'polypeptide(L)'
;RNDGVNAIYKAIDVIDTLRHFRFEKESEMLGPVKISVTKIEAGTQHNVVPDKCTILVDVRTTDAYSNEETLQILRDAVSDCTLTPHSTRLNPSGICASHPVVARAEMLGKTPFGSPTLSDQALMPFPSLKMGPGDSARSHTADEYIKPLEIRQAIDEYIIILNGLTL
;
A
#
# COMPACT_ATOMS: atom_id res chain seq x y z
N ARG A 1 31.20 30.23 -2.48
CA ARG A 1 30.12 29.69 -1.58
C ARG A 1 28.73 30.09 -2.05
N ASN A 2 28.57 31.18 -2.80
CA ASN A 2 27.25 31.69 -3.23
C ASN A 2 26.89 31.26 -4.67
N ASP A 3 27.78 30.60 -5.39
CA ASP A 3 27.63 30.29 -6.81
C ASP A 3 27.18 28.82 -7.08
N GLY A 4 27.02 28.02 -6.04
CA GLY A 4 26.63 26.61 -6.17
C GLY A 4 25.19 26.33 -5.70
N VAL A 5 24.47 25.51 -6.43
CA VAL A 5 23.17 24.98 -6.00
C VAL A 5 23.40 23.80 -5.06
N ASN A 6 22.97 23.92 -3.82
CA ASN A 6 23.12 22.88 -2.81
C ASN A 6 21.96 21.87 -2.93
N ALA A 7 22.28 20.62 -3.34
CA ALA A 7 21.30 19.57 -3.52
C ALA A 7 20.59 19.17 -2.21
N ILE A 8 21.24 19.34 -1.03
CA ILE A 8 20.61 19.08 0.24
C ILE A 8 19.48 20.10 0.49
N TYR A 9 19.69 21.39 0.20
CA TYR A 9 18.64 22.39 0.41
C TYR A 9 17.44 22.14 -0.51
N LYS A 10 17.68 21.77 -1.77
CA LYS A 10 16.61 21.34 -2.67
C LYS A 10 15.87 20.11 -2.17
N ALA A 11 16.58 19.14 -1.61
CA ALA A 11 15.95 17.94 -1.03
C ALA A 11 15.11 18.27 0.21
N ILE A 12 15.50 19.26 1.02
CA ILE A 12 14.70 19.72 2.15
C ILE A 12 13.35 20.27 1.69
N ASP A 13 13.32 21.08 0.63
CA ASP A 13 12.09 21.63 0.06
C ASP A 13 11.16 20.50 -0.46
N VAL A 14 11.73 19.51 -1.14
CA VAL A 14 11.01 18.32 -1.60
C VAL A 14 10.46 17.50 -0.42
N ILE A 15 11.27 17.29 0.62
CA ILE A 15 10.86 16.56 1.83
C ILE A 15 9.73 17.30 2.55
N ASP A 16 9.82 18.62 2.67
CA ASP A 16 8.78 19.43 3.31
C ASP A 16 7.47 19.35 2.52
N THR A 17 7.54 19.42 1.20
CA THR A 17 6.38 19.21 0.31
C THR A 17 5.76 17.84 0.55
N LEU A 18 6.54 16.75 0.50
CA LEU A 18 6.03 15.39 0.70
C LEU A 18 5.45 15.18 2.11
N ARG A 19 6.05 15.79 3.13
CA ARG A 19 5.59 15.71 4.54
C ARG A 19 4.20 16.29 4.72
N HIS A 20 3.90 17.38 4.02
CA HIS A 20 2.62 18.09 4.14
C HIS A 20 1.64 17.72 3.04
N PHE A 21 2.06 16.95 2.04
CA PHE A 21 1.20 16.52 0.95
C PHE A 21 0.03 15.67 1.45
N ARG A 22 -1.15 15.88 0.88
CA ARG A 22 -2.34 15.08 1.16
C ARG A 22 -3.02 14.74 -0.15
N PHE A 23 -3.34 13.46 -0.31
CA PHE A 23 -4.15 12.99 -1.43
C PHE A 23 -5.61 13.39 -1.23
N GLU A 24 -6.32 13.69 -2.32
CA GLU A 24 -7.73 14.14 -2.27
C GLU A 24 -8.69 12.99 -1.94
N LYS A 25 -8.43 11.79 -2.47
CA LYS A 25 -9.27 10.61 -2.23
C LYS A 25 -8.68 9.76 -1.12
N GLU A 26 -9.56 9.21 -0.31
CA GLU A 26 -9.22 8.27 0.75
C GLU A 26 -9.97 6.95 0.54
N SER A 27 -9.37 5.85 0.92
CA SER A 27 -10.02 4.55 0.97
C SER A 27 -10.96 4.47 2.17
N GLU A 28 -12.16 3.96 1.97
CA GLU A 28 -13.10 3.71 3.07
C GLU A 28 -12.56 2.70 4.08
N MET A 29 -11.78 1.72 3.62
CA MET A 29 -11.25 0.62 4.45
C MET A 29 -9.85 0.90 5.00
N LEU A 30 -9.00 1.62 4.25
CA LEU A 30 -7.57 1.78 4.56
C LEU A 30 -7.21 3.23 4.93
N GLY A 31 -8.13 4.18 4.74
CA GLY A 31 -7.88 5.60 4.94
C GLY A 31 -6.99 6.22 3.86
N PRO A 32 -6.24 7.28 4.17
CA PRO A 32 -5.43 8.01 3.20
C PRO A 32 -4.16 7.25 2.80
N VAL A 33 -3.66 7.55 1.59
CA VAL A 33 -2.31 7.17 1.17
C VAL A 33 -1.29 7.79 2.14
N LYS A 34 -0.33 6.99 2.60
CA LYS A 34 0.70 7.44 3.54
C LYS A 34 2.05 7.58 2.84
N ILE A 35 2.75 8.67 3.15
CA ILE A 35 4.08 8.97 2.61
C ILE A 35 5.06 9.09 3.76
N SER A 36 6.22 8.46 3.64
CA SER A 36 7.30 8.57 4.62
C SER A 36 8.65 8.60 3.92
N VAL A 37 9.46 9.61 4.18
CA VAL A 37 10.86 9.62 3.78
C VAL A 37 11.62 8.72 4.75
N THR A 38 12.28 7.69 4.24
CA THR A 38 12.91 6.63 5.05
C THR A 38 14.44 6.64 4.97
N LYS A 39 15.02 7.30 3.97
CA LYS A 39 16.47 7.42 3.82
C LYS A 39 16.82 8.69 3.07
N ILE A 40 17.96 9.30 3.43
CA ILE A 40 18.57 10.41 2.72
C ILE A 40 20.07 10.20 2.64
N GLU A 41 20.65 10.44 1.47
CA GLU A 41 22.08 10.33 1.19
C GLU A 41 22.55 11.53 0.36
N ALA A 42 23.54 12.26 0.87
CA ALA A 42 24.11 13.41 0.17
C ALA A 42 25.50 13.77 0.71
N GLY A 43 26.29 14.44 -0.15
CA GLY A 43 27.60 14.97 0.19
C GLY A 43 28.70 13.92 0.20
N THR A 44 29.92 14.38 -0.06
CA THR A 44 31.12 13.54 -0.10
C THR A 44 32.23 14.08 0.81
N GLN A 45 32.31 15.40 0.99
CA GLN A 45 33.34 16.08 1.77
C GLN A 45 32.75 17.26 2.53
N HIS A 46 33.31 17.60 3.68
CA HIS A 46 32.81 18.64 4.57
C HIS A 46 32.88 20.07 4.01
N ASN A 47 33.69 20.32 2.99
CA ASN A 47 33.93 21.63 2.40
C ASN A 47 33.48 21.73 0.92
N VAL A 48 32.72 20.72 0.42
CA VAL A 48 32.18 20.69 -0.94
C VAL A 48 30.66 20.82 -0.88
N VAL A 49 30.10 21.73 -1.69
CA VAL A 49 28.63 21.84 -1.84
C VAL A 49 28.14 20.61 -2.56
N PRO A 50 27.17 19.84 -2.00
CA PRO A 50 26.66 18.65 -2.64
C PRO A 50 25.96 18.96 -3.96
N ASP A 51 26.32 18.24 -5.00
CA ASP A 51 25.71 18.30 -6.34
C ASP A 51 24.54 17.33 -6.49
N LYS A 52 24.47 16.31 -5.61
CA LYS A 52 23.42 15.28 -5.60
C LYS A 52 22.93 14.99 -4.17
N CYS A 53 21.62 14.82 -4.04
CA CYS A 53 20.96 14.28 -2.86
C CYS A 53 19.96 13.21 -3.32
N THR A 54 20.03 12.04 -2.73
CA THR A 54 19.10 10.93 -2.99
C THR A 54 18.25 10.70 -1.76
N ILE A 55 16.94 10.69 -1.94
CA ILE A 55 15.97 10.35 -0.89
C ILE A 55 15.19 9.09 -1.27
N LEU A 56 14.96 8.22 -0.31
CA LEU A 56 14.06 7.07 -0.46
C LEU A 56 12.74 7.40 0.24
N VAL A 57 11.66 7.18 -0.49
CA VAL A 57 10.30 7.47 -0.02
C VAL A 57 9.48 6.18 -0.03
N ASP A 58 8.95 5.80 1.12
CA ASP A 58 7.96 4.74 1.24
C ASP A 58 6.56 5.34 1.04
N VAL A 59 5.83 4.83 0.04
CA VAL A 59 4.46 5.25 -0.26
C VAL A 59 3.54 4.06 -0.08
N ARG A 60 2.65 4.13 0.91
CA ARG A 60 1.63 3.12 1.18
C ARG A 60 0.37 3.49 0.43
N THR A 61 0.22 2.92 -0.77
CA THR A 61 -0.94 3.11 -1.63
C THR A 61 -2.17 2.39 -1.08
N THR A 62 -3.35 2.84 -1.49
CA THR A 62 -4.64 2.26 -1.14
C THR A 62 -5.45 2.05 -2.43
N ASP A 63 -6.61 1.42 -2.34
CA ASP A 63 -7.53 1.21 -3.46
C ASP A 63 -8.16 2.51 -4.01
N ALA A 64 -7.92 3.67 -3.38
CA ALA A 64 -8.37 4.97 -3.88
C ALA A 64 -7.65 5.42 -5.16
N TYR A 65 -6.45 4.89 -5.43
CA TYR A 65 -5.61 5.21 -6.60
C TYR A 65 -4.82 3.99 -7.06
N SER A 66 -4.56 3.90 -8.38
CA SER A 66 -3.52 3.00 -8.89
C SER A 66 -2.12 3.49 -8.50
N ASN A 67 -1.14 2.62 -8.61
CA ASN A 67 0.25 3.00 -8.35
C ASN A 67 0.76 4.04 -9.37
N GLU A 68 0.32 3.93 -10.62
CA GLU A 68 0.65 4.89 -11.68
C GLU A 68 0.04 6.28 -11.40
N GLU A 69 -1.23 6.34 -10.99
CA GLU A 69 -1.89 7.60 -10.61
C GLU A 69 -1.18 8.22 -9.40
N THR A 70 -0.89 7.41 -8.38
CA THR A 70 -0.16 7.86 -7.19
C THR A 70 1.21 8.46 -7.56
N LEU A 71 1.96 7.78 -8.43
CA LEU A 71 3.25 8.27 -8.91
C LEU A 71 3.12 9.59 -9.68
N GLN A 72 2.12 9.71 -10.54
CA GLN A 72 1.91 10.93 -11.32
C GLN A 72 1.53 12.11 -10.42
N ILE A 73 0.62 11.90 -9.47
CA ILE A 73 0.24 12.92 -8.48
C ILE A 73 1.45 13.41 -7.70
N LEU A 74 2.33 12.50 -7.27
CA LEU A 74 3.55 12.87 -6.56
C LEU A 74 4.57 13.61 -7.45
N ARG A 75 4.68 13.24 -8.74
CA ARG A 75 5.52 13.97 -9.70
C ARG A 75 5.04 15.38 -9.92
N ASP A 76 3.73 15.59 -9.96
CA ASP A 76 3.13 16.91 -10.14
C ASP A 76 3.27 17.79 -8.88
N ALA A 77 3.34 17.14 -7.70
CA ALA A 77 3.46 17.83 -6.42
C ALA A 77 4.90 18.31 -6.11
N VAL A 78 5.93 17.63 -6.65
CA VAL A 78 7.32 18.00 -6.38
C VAL A 78 8.02 18.51 -7.64
N SER A 79 8.73 19.61 -7.50
CA SER A 79 9.58 20.19 -8.55
C SER A 79 11.07 19.96 -8.24
N ASP A 80 11.92 20.22 -9.20
CA ASP A 80 13.38 20.21 -9.05
C ASP A 80 13.99 18.85 -8.65
N CYS A 81 13.26 17.75 -8.85
CA CYS A 81 13.75 16.40 -8.61
C CYS A 81 13.19 15.40 -9.64
N THR A 82 13.82 14.22 -9.71
CA THR A 82 13.34 13.11 -10.53
C THR A 82 12.80 12.02 -9.62
N LEU A 83 11.51 11.68 -9.73
CA LEU A 83 10.91 10.53 -9.06
C LEU A 83 11.04 9.29 -9.95
N THR A 84 11.74 8.28 -9.43
CA THR A 84 11.88 6.97 -10.08
C THR A 84 11.24 5.91 -9.17
N PRO A 85 10.17 5.22 -9.59
CA PRO A 85 9.57 4.17 -8.79
C PRO A 85 10.46 2.91 -8.81
N HIS A 86 10.49 2.16 -7.73
CA HIS A 86 11.06 0.81 -7.72
C HIS A 86 10.19 -0.12 -8.58
N SER A 87 8.87 -0.02 -8.45
CA SER A 87 7.90 -0.76 -9.26
C SER A 87 6.51 -0.15 -9.05
N THR A 88 5.68 -0.17 -10.08
CA THR A 88 4.25 0.16 -10.01
C THR A 88 3.36 -1.09 -10.21
N ARG A 89 3.97 -2.26 -10.35
CA ARG A 89 3.31 -3.51 -10.77
C ARG A 89 2.30 -4.07 -9.75
N LEU A 90 2.55 -3.88 -8.45
CA LEU A 90 1.76 -4.48 -7.37
C LEU A 90 0.68 -3.49 -6.91
N ASN A 91 -0.41 -3.42 -7.66
CA ASN A 91 -1.51 -2.51 -7.35
C ASN A 91 -2.34 -2.97 -6.14
N PRO A 92 -3.03 -2.03 -5.48
CA PRO A 92 -4.07 -2.38 -4.52
C PRO A 92 -5.13 -3.27 -5.17
N SER A 93 -5.66 -4.20 -4.40
CA SER A 93 -6.71 -5.12 -4.81
C SER A 93 -7.92 -4.97 -3.90
N GLY A 94 -9.10 -5.26 -4.41
CA GLY A 94 -10.32 -5.14 -3.65
C GLY A 94 -11.52 -5.72 -4.38
N ILE A 95 -12.67 -5.67 -3.72
CA ILE A 95 -13.95 -6.10 -4.23
C ILE A 95 -15.04 -5.17 -3.67
N CYS A 96 -16.07 -4.92 -4.46
CA CYS A 96 -17.20 -4.13 -4.00
C CYS A 96 -17.93 -4.83 -2.85
N ALA A 97 -18.32 -4.09 -1.82
CA ALA A 97 -19.08 -4.62 -0.69
C ALA A 97 -20.42 -5.26 -1.12
N SER A 98 -21.02 -4.78 -2.20
CA SER A 98 -22.26 -5.33 -2.78
C SER A 98 -22.06 -6.62 -3.60
N HIS A 99 -20.83 -7.10 -3.75
CA HIS A 99 -20.56 -8.30 -4.54
C HIS A 99 -21.17 -9.55 -3.89
N PRO A 100 -21.82 -10.46 -4.65
CA PRO A 100 -22.53 -11.63 -4.09
C PRO A 100 -21.66 -12.50 -3.15
N VAL A 101 -20.37 -12.65 -3.43
CA VAL A 101 -19.47 -13.41 -2.57
C VAL A 101 -19.26 -12.75 -1.21
N VAL A 102 -19.21 -11.41 -1.15
CA VAL A 102 -19.10 -10.65 0.10
C VAL A 102 -20.37 -10.83 0.92
N ALA A 103 -21.54 -10.62 0.30
CA ALA A 103 -22.84 -10.79 0.98
C ALA A 103 -22.99 -12.20 1.58
N ARG A 104 -22.56 -13.26 0.86
CA ARG A 104 -22.60 -14.63 1.40
C ARG A 104 -21.64 -14.84 2.58
N ALA A 105 -20.44 -14.23 2.54
CA ALA A 105 -19.51 -14.29 3.67
C ALA A 105 -20.08 -13.57 4.89
N GLU A 106 -20.74 -12.43 4.71
CA GLU A 106 -21.42 -11.68 5.79
C GLU A 106 -22.57 -12.48 6.41
N MET A 107 -23.34 -13.23 5.61
CA MET A 107 -24.37 -14.15 6.12
C MET A 107 -23.81 -15.24 7.05
N LEU A 108 -22.53 -15.59 6.90
CA LEU A 108 -21.80 -16.50 7.80
C LEU A 108 -21.15 -15.76 8.99
N GLY A 109 -21.50 -14.50 9.21
CA GLY A 109 -20.96 -13.68 10.30
C GLY A 109 -19.52 -13.17 10.06
N LYS A 110 -19.01 -13.22 8.81
CA LYS A 110 -17.71 -12.62 8.50
C LYS A 110 -17.87 -11.11 8.33
N THR A 111 -16.94 -10.37 8.88
CA THR A 111 -16.88 -8.91 8.71
C THR A 111 -15.75 -8.57 7.76
N PRO A 112 -16.03 -7.89 6.62
CA PRO A 112 -14.99 -7.43 5.72
C PRO A 112 -14.13 -6.35 6.39
N PHE A 113 -12.84 -6.35 6.09
CA PHE A 113 -11.91 -5.34 6.56
C PHE A 113 -10.79 -5.10 5.53
N GLY A 114 -10.22 -3.89 5.54
CA GLY A 114 -9.06 -3.54 4.75
C GLY A 114 -7.77 -4.04 5.41
N SER A 115 -6.89 -4.66 4.63
CA SER A 115 -5.57 -5.08 5.10
C SER A 115 -4.47 -4.31 4.38
N PRO A 116 -3.53 -3.65 5.10
CA PRO A 116 -2.39 -2.97 4.48
C PRO A 116 -1.28 -3.93 4.04
N THR A 117 -1.47 -5.25 4.24
CA THR A 117 -0.47 -6.25 3.88
C THR A 117 -0.60 -6.64 2.41
N LEU A 118 0.54 -6.70 1.72
CA LEU A 118 0.62 -7.17 0.34
C LEU A 118 0.35 -8.69 0.29
N SER A 119 -0.37 -9.12 -0.74
CA SER A 119 -0.61 -10.54 -1.05
C SER A 119 -0.59 -10.75 -2.56
N ASP A 120 -0.71 -12.00 -3.00
CA ASP A 120 -0.77 -12.37 -4.42
C ASP A 120 -1.94 -11.70 -5.17
N GLN A 121 -2.97 -11.23 -4.45
CA GLN A 121 -4.05 -10.42 -5.02
C GLN A 121 -3.55 -9.18 -5.78
N ALA A 122 -2.41 -8.61 -5.40
CA ALA A 122 -1.82 -7.47 -6.10
C ALA A 122 -1.46 -7.77 -7.58
N LEU A 123 -1.43 -9.05 -7.96
CA LEU A 123 -1.20 -9.52 -9.33
C LEU A 123 -2.50 -9.90 -10.06
N MET A 124 -3.65 -9.81 -9.39
CA MET A 124 -4.95 -10.18 -9.95
C MET A 124 -5.65 -8.92 -10.49
N PRO A 125 -5.84 -8.79 -11.82
CA PRO A 125 -6.46 -7.61 -12.43
C PRO A 125 -7.99 -7.65 -12.39
N PHE A 126 -8.57 -8.42 -11.48
CA PHE A 126 -10.02 -8.61 -11.32
C PHE A 126 -10.43 -8.43 -9.86
N PRO A 127 -11.71 -8.12 -9.59
CA PRO A 127 -12.22 -8.01 -8.22
C PRO A 127 -11.93 -9.27 -7.42
N SER A 128 -11.32 -9.14 -6.26
CA SER A 128 -10.92 -10.27 -5.44
C SER A 128 -10.98 -9.94 -3.95
N LEU A 129 -11.28 -10.94 -3.15
CA LEU A 129 -11.19 -10.86 -1.70
C LEU A 129 -10.23 -11.93 -1.18
N LYS A 130 -9.61 -11.66 -0.05
CA LYS A 130 -8.79 -12.62 0.68
C LYS A 130 -9.61 -13.17 1.84
N MET A 131 -9.70 -14.47 1.92
CA MET A 131 -10.32 -15.18 3.02
C MET A 131 -9.49 -16.44 3.33
N GLY A 132 -9.40 -16.82 4.60
CA GLY A 132 -8.65 -18.00 4.99
C GLY A 132 -9.02 -18.45 6.39
N PRO A 133 -8.62 -19.68 6.77
CA PRO A 133 -8.79 -20.18 8.12
C PRO A 133 -7.90 -19.46 9.12
N GLY A 134 -8.30 -19.45 10.39
CA GLY A 134 -7.51 -18.92 11.47
C GLY A 134 -7.74 -17.43 11.75
N ASP A 135 -6.85 -16.86 12.53
CA ASP A 135 -6.88 -15.48 12.97
C ASP A 135 -5.62 -14.76 12.49
N SER A 136 -5.79 -13.69 11.73
CA SER A 136 -4.68 -12.90 11.19
C SER A 136 -3.79 -12.26 12.27
N ALA A 137 -4.30 -12.09 13.50
CA ALA A 137 -3.50 -11.59 14.62
C ALA A 137 -2.38 -12.55 15.05
N ARG A 138 -2.46 -13.82 14.67
CA ARG A 138 -1.43 -14.85 14.94
C ARG A 138 -0.35 -14.90 13.86
N SER A 139 -0.58 -14.28 12.71
CA SER A 139 0.38 -14.25 11.61
C SER A 139 1.59 -13.36 11.95
N HIS A 140 2.77 -13.78 11.50
CA HIS A 140 4.05 -13.10 11.75
C HIS A 140 4.43 -12.99 13.23
N THR A 141 3.94 -13.90 14.07
CA THR A 141 4.36 -14.03 15.49
C THR A 141 5.40 -15.15 15.65
N ALA A 142 6.15 -15.14 16.77
CA ALA A 142 7.21 -16.14 17.04
C ALA A 142 6.65 -17.57 17.07
N ASP A 143 5.43 -17.75 17.56
CA ASP A 143 4.73 -19.03 17.66
C ASP A 143 3.48 -19.04 16.77
N GLU A 144 3.63 -18.67 15.50
CA GLU A 144 2.53 -18.68 14.53
C GLU A 144 1.93 -20.09 14.41
N TYR A 145 0.62 -20.20 14.56
CA TYR A 145 -0.08 -21.47 14.52
C TYR A 145 -1.50 -21.35 13.93
N ILE A 146 -2.01 -22.48 13.47
CA ILE A 146 -3.41 -22.69 13.09
C ILE A 146 -3.95 -23.95 13.74
N LYS A 147 -5.21 -23.94 14.15
CA LYS A 147 -5.87 -25.13 14.71
C LYS A 147 -6.45 -25.98 13.59
N PRO A 148 -6.30 -27.33 13.61
CA PRO A 148 -6.89 -28.21 12.60
C PRO A 148 -8.40 -28.03 12.44
N LEU A 149 -9.12 -27.68 13.51
CA LEU A 149 -10.56 -27.42 13.46
C LEU A 149 -10.88 -26.18 12.61
N GLU A 150 -10.06 -25.13 12.69
CA GLU A 150 -10.23 -23.89 11.90
C GLU A 150 -10.12 -24.19 10.40
N ILE A 151 -9.21 -25.09 10.01
CA ILE A 151 -9.07 -25.54 8.62
C ILE A 151 -10.33 -26.25 8.13
N ARG A 152 -10.88 -27.17 8.95
CA ARG A 152 -12.11 -27.90 8.61
C ARG A 152 -13.30 -26.95 8.47
N GLN A 153 -13.47 -26.04 9.42
CA GLN A 153 -14.53 -25.04 9.38
C GLN A 153 -14.42 -24.15 8.12
N ALA A 154 -13.22 -23.73 7.74
CA ALA A 154 -13.02 -22.93 6.55
C ALA A 154 -13.41 -23.68 5.26
N ILE A 155 -13.16 -24.99 5.18
CA ILE A 155 -13.60 -25.81 4.04
C ILE A 155 -15.14 -25.78 3.91
N ASP A 156 -15.85 -25.98 5.01
CA ASP A 156 -17.32 -25.95 5.04
C ASP A 156 -17.84 -24.55 4.67
N GLU A 157 -17.23 -23.49 5.20
CA GLU A 157 -17.54 -22.10 4.85
C GLU A 157 -17.33 -21.80 3.36
N TYR A 158 -16.22 -22.23 2.78
CA TYR A 158 -15.97 -22.07 1.34
C TYR A 158 -17.03 -22.81 0.51
N ILE A 159 -17.42 -24.00 0.89
CA ILE A 159 -18.48 -24.74 0.19
C ILE A 159 -19.79 -23.94 0.26
N ILE A 160 -20.18 -23.42 1.40
CA ILE A 160 -21.42 -22.64 1.57
C ILE A 160 -21.35 -21.34 0.73
N ILE A 161 -20.24 -20.64 0.73
CA ILE A 161 -20.08 -19.36 0.01
C ILE A 161 -20.12 -19.60 -1.51
N LEU A 162 -19.46 -20.64 -2.00
CA LEU A 162 -19.25 -20.83 -3.44
C LEU A 162 -20.31 -21.69 -4.10
N ASN A 163 -20.97 -22.58 -3.36
CA ASN A 163 -21.98 -23.47 -3.93
C ASN A 163 -23.19 -22.68 -4.46
N GLY A 164 -23.48 -22.85 -5.76
CA GLY A 164 -24.56 -22.10 -6.42
C GLY A 164 -24.39 -20.59 -6.45
N LEU A 165 -23.16 -20.09 -6.34
CA LEU A 165 -22.85 -18.68 -6.56
C LEU A 165 -22.94 -18.39 -8.05
N THR A 166 -23.75 -17.39 -8.42
CA THR A 166 -23.81 -16.83 -9.78
C THR A 166 -23.20 -15.42 -9.73
N LEU A 167 -22.24 -15.15 -10.61
CA LEU A 167 -21.52 -13.87 -10.74
C LEU A 167 -22.09 -13.08 -11.90
#